data_7cd74b1f9114bba448e26eacb02a270f
#
_entry.id   7cd74b1f9114bba448e26eacb02a270f
#
_cell.length_a   1.000
_cell.length_b   1.000
_cell.length_c   1.000
_cell.angle_alpha   90.00
_cell.angle_beta   90.00
_cell.angle_gamma   90.00
#
_symmetry.space_group_name_H-M   'P 1'
#
loop_
_entity.id
_entity.type
_entity.pdbx_description
1 polymer ?
#
loop_
_entity_poly.entity_id
_entity_poly.type
_entity_poly.pdbx_seq_one_letter_code
_entity_poly.pdbx_strand_id
1 'polypeptide(L)'
;ILFIDEAENLTISSQNALLKTLEEPPQNTYIIIQSNRFKCLNQTIYSRCQLIHFNNLSQDELYSWTEDILQNKNDKYVLPSYMTPKKVSQLINDGLFEDLKILNNHLYTLFNKGIDGKVINDVIDLNIDFNEKLNYIIDFTLSISKKGSSNIHPVRLSDFIEDLSNFRENLFEINSLNQRYALHHLLLKIPC
;
A
#
# COMPACT_ATOMS: atom_id res chain seq x y z
N ILE A 1 -7.19 13.33 -28.03
CA ILE A 1 -6.38 12.88 -26.89
C ILE A 1 -6.28 11.37 -26.98
N LEU A 2 -5.06 10.82 -26.90
CA LEU A 2 -4.79 9.40 -26.73
C LEU A 2 -4.34 9.19 -25.28
N PHE A 3 -5.01 8.32 -24.55
CA PHE A 3 -4.66 7.95 -23.18
C PHE A 3 -4.26 6.47 -23.14
N ILE A 4 -3.06 6.17 -22.64
CA ILE A 4 -2.54 4.82 -22.47
C ILE A 4 -2.35 4.64 -20.96
N ASP A 5 -3.19 3.80 -20.38
CA ASP A 5 -3.12 3.43 -18.96
C ASP A 5 -2.28 2.17 -18.77
N GLU A 6 -1.72 1.99 -17.58
CA GLU A 6 -0.88 0.84 -17.21
C GLU A 6 0.21 0.54 -18.25
N ALA A 7 0.91 1.56 -18.71
CA ALA A 7 1.89 1.45 -19.80
C ALA A 7 3.05 0.50 -19.48
N GLU A 8 3.27 0.16 -18.21
CA GLU A 8 4.20 -0.90 -17.77
C GLU A 8 3.88 -2.28 -18.36
N ASN A 9 2.62 -2.50 -18.80
CA ASN A 9 2.17 -3.75 -19.39
C ASN A 9 2.40 -3.80 -20.92
N LEU A 10 2.88 -2.71 -21.53
CA LEU A 10 3.21 -2.67 -22.95
C LEU A 10 4.40 -3.57 -23.26
N THR A 11 4.24 -4.41 -24.27
CA THR A 11 5.36 -5.18 -24.83
C THR A 11 6.38 -4.26 -25.48
N ILE A 12 7.61 -4.71 -25.61
CA ILE A 12 8.68 -3.97 -26.33
C ILE A 12 8.24 -3.59 -27.75
N SER A 13 7.54 -4.49 -28.43
CA SER A 13 7.01 -4.24 -29.77
C SER A 13 5.98 -3.10 -29.78
N SER A 14 5.06 -3.09 -28.79
CA SER A 14 4.06 -2.03 -28.66
C SER A 14 4.70 -0.69 -28.29
N GLN A 15 5.70 -0.69 -27.42
CA GLN A 15 6.47 0.51 -27.11
C GLN A 15 7.18 1.08 -28.35
N ASN A 16 7.78 0.21 -29.17
CA ASN A 16 8.45 0.64 -30.40
C ASN A 16 7.44 1.19 -31.44
N ALA A 17 6.24 0.63 -31.53
CA ALA A 17 5.20 1.14 -32.42
C ALA A 17 4.74 2.57 -32.05
N LEU A 18 4.78 2.93 -30.75
CA LEU A 18 4.44 4.28 -30.28
C LEU A 18 5.48 5.33 -30.68
N LEU A 19 6.76 4.95 -30.85
CA LEU A 19 7.84 5.91 -31.06
C LEU A 19 7.58 6.80 -32.27
N LYS A 20 7.09 6.23 -33.38
CA LYS A 20 6.80 6.98 -34.61
C LYS A 20 5.74 8.07 -34.39
N THR A 21 4.70 7.75 -33.62
CA THR A 21 3.63 8.70 -33.29
C THR A 21 4.09 9.74 -32.27
N LEU A 22 5.03 9.41 -31.38
CA LEU A 22 5.62 10.34 -30.43
C LEU A 22 6.61 11.32 -31.10
N GLU A 23 7.28 10.90 -32.19
CA GLU A 23 8.20 11.74 -32.97
C GLU A 23 7.43 12.73 -33.85
N GLU A 24 6.38 12.27 -34.50
CA GLU A 24 5.58 13.09 -35.43
C GLU A 24 4.09 12.99 -35.06
N PRO A 25 3.67 13.61 -33.94
CA PRO A 25 2.27 13.54 -33.53
C PRO A 25 1.37 14.29 -34.53
N PRO A 26 0.18 13.78 -34.83
CA PRO A 26 -0.80 14.50 -35.62
C PRO A 26 -1.14 15.86 -35.00
N GLN A 27 -1.52 16.84 -35.83
CA GLN A 27 -1.89 18.16 -35.34
C GLN A 27 -3.01 18.07 -34.28
N ASN A 28 -2.93 18.88 -33.24
CA ASN A 28 -3.89 18.94 -32.12
C ASN A 28 -4.06 17.60 -31.37
N THR A 29 -3.01 16.78 -31.33
CA THR A 29 -3.00 15.52 -30.61
C THR A 29 -2.20 15.65 -29.32
N TYR A 30 -2.82 15.18 -28.20
CA TYR A 30 -2.17 15.00 -26.92
C TYR A 30 -2.09 13.50 -26.63
N ILE A 31 -0.93 13.02 -26.28
CA ILE A 31 -0.69 11.64 -25.90
C ILE A 31 -0.31 11.63 -24.41
N ILE A 32 -1.13 10.96 -23.59
CA ILE A 32 -0.91 10.81 -22.16
C ILE A 32 -0.58 9.34 -21.91
N ILE A 33 0.58 9.07 -21.34
CA ILE A 33 1.05 7.72 -21.00
C ILE A 33 1.17 7.66 -19.49
N GLN A 34 0.33 6.84 -18.86
CA GLN A 34 0.35 6.64 -17.41
C GLN A 34 1.03 5.31 -17.07
N SER A 35 1.86 5.33 -16.05
CA SER A 35 2.49 4.12 -15.49
C SER A 35 2.63 4.24 -13.99
N ASN A 36 2.43 3.13 -13.29
CA ASN A 36 2.62 2.99 -11.84
C ASN A 36 4.07 2.59 -11.48
N ARG A 37 4.90 2.30 -12.50
CA ARG A 37 6.30 1.90 -12.32
C ARG A 37 7.24 2.91 -12.94
N PHE A 38 8.18 3.37 -12.13
CA PHE A 38 9.25 4.24 -12.61
C PHE A 38 10.23 3.46 -13.52
N LYS A 39 10.63 4.08 -14.63
CA LYS A 39 11.59 3.53 -15.60
C LYS A 39 11.21 2.16 -16.21
N CYS A 40 9.93 1.87 -16.34
CA CYS A 40 9.46 0.62 -16.97
C CYS A 40 9.37 0.66 -18.50
N LEU A 41 9.41 1.85 -19.10
CA LEU A 41 9.36 2.06 -20.54
C LEU A 41 10.76 2.27 -21.12
N ASN A 42 10.88 2.13 -22.44
CA ASN A 42 12.13 2.40 -23.15
C ASN A 42 12.57 3.86 -22.97
N GLN A 43 13.87 4.07 -22.82
CA GLN A 43 14.48 5.40 -22.67
C GLN A 43 14.09 6.35 -23.81
N THR A 44 13.86 5.82 -25.00
CA THR A 44 13.42 6.58 -26.17
C THR A 44 12.03 7.19 -26.03
N ILE A 45 11.12 6.57 -25.27
CA ILE A 45 9.81 7.15 -24.92
C ILE A 45 9.99 8.30 -23.94
N TYR A 46 10.80 8.10 -22.88
CA TYR A 46 11.06 9.14 -21.89
C TYR A 46 11.68 10.41 -22.49
N SER A 47 12.57 10.26 -23.50
CA SER A 47 13.20 11.41 -24.16
C SER A 47 12.25 12.23 -25.04
N ARG A 48 11.06 11.71 -25.37
CA ARG A 48 10.03 12.35 -26.21
C ARG A 48 8.79 12.78 -25.44
N CYS A 49 8.74 12.51 -24.15
CA CYS A 49 7.62 12.85 -23.28
C CYS A 49 8.06 13.86 -22.19
N GLN A 50 7.14 14.74 -21.82
CA GLN A 50 7.28 15.49 -20.60
C GLN A 50 6.91 14.58 -19.42
N LEU A 51 7.85 14.38 -18.50
CA LEU A 51 7.61 13.54 -17.32
C LEU A 51 6.94 14.37 -16.22
N ILE A 52 5.79 13.89 -15.76
CA ILE A 52 5.06 14.45 -14.63
C ILE A 52 4.99 13.36 -13.56
N HIS A 53 5.55 13.66 -12.39
CA HIS A 53 5.50 12.76 -11.24
C HIS A 53 4.31 13.10 -10.35
N PHE A 54 3.48 12.11 -10.08
CA PHE A 54 2.47 12.18 -9.05
C PHE A 54 3.00 11.47 -7.81
N ASN A 55 3.39 12.23 -6.80
CA ASN A 55 3.82 11.67 -5.53
C ASN A 55 2.59 11.24 -4.72
N ASN A 56 2.76 10.25 -3.85
CA ASN A 56 1.77 9.96 -2.84
C ASN A 56 1.56 11.20 -1.98
N LEU A 57 0.31 11.42 -1.56
CA LEU A 57 0.00 12.48 -0.60
C LEU A 57 0.78 12.23 0.69
N SER A 58 1.27 13.29 1.30
CA SER A 58 1.71 13.22 2.70
C SER A 58 0.54 12.87 3.60
N GLN A 59 0.82 12.36 4.80
CA GLN A 59 -0.25 12.07 5.74
C GLN A 59 -1.08 13.32 6.09
N ASP A 60 -0.44 14.47 6.21
CA ASP A 60 -1.14 15.73 6.52
C ASP A 60 -2.06 16.17 5.37
N GLU A 61 -1.64 16.02 4.12
CA GLU A 61 -2.49 16.28 2.95
C GLU A 61 -3.66 15.29 2.87
N LEU A 62 -3.41 14.00 3.10
CA LEU A 62 -4.47 13.01 3.16
C LEU A 62 -5.48 13.33 4.27
N TYR A 63 -5.00 13.76 5.44
CA TYR A 63 -5.86 14.12 6.57
C TYR A 63 -6.69 15.37 6.28
N SER A 64 -6.10 16.41 5.70
CA SER A 64 -6.84 17.61 5.33
C SER A 64 -7.95 17.30 4.32
N TRP A 65 -7.69 16.36 3.41
CA TRP A 65 -8.66 15.91 2.41
C TRP A 65 -9.78 15.08 3.00
N THR A 66 -9.52 14.33 4.06
CA THR A 66 -10.47 13.42 4.70
C THR A 66 -11.11 14.03 5.95
N GLU A 67 -10.71 15.25 6.37
CA GLU A 67 -11.18 15.89 7.61
C GLU A 67 -12.70 16.08 7.61
N ASP A 68 -13.29 16.39 6.47
CA ASP A 68 -14.76 16.55 6.32
C ASP A 68 -15.51 15.21 6.34
N ILE A 69 -14.82 14.10 6.08
CA ILE A 69 -15.41 12.77 5.95
C ILE A 69 -15.25 11.98 7.26
N LEU A 70 -14.13 12.21 7.97
CA LEU A 70 -13.85 11.55 9.23
C LEU A 70 -14.59 12.24 10.38
N GLN A 71 -15.49 11.52 11.04
CA GLN A 71 -16.29 12.04 12.14
C GLN A 71 -15.46 12.37 13.39
N ASN A 72 -14.30 11.73 13.53
CA ASN A 72 -13.42 11.91 14.70
C ASN A 72 -11.99 12.27 14.21
N LYS A 73 -11.46 13.39 14.75
CA LYS A 73 -10.09 13.84 14.43
C LYS A 73 -9.00 12.81 14.74
N ASN A 74 -9.22 11.90 15.67
CA ASN A 74 -8.28 10.84 16.01
C ASN A 74 -8.26 9.71 14.97
N ASP A 75 -9.29 9.58 14.15
CA ASP A 75 -9.40 8.53 13.13
C ASP A 75 -8.35 8.67 12.03
N LYS A 76 -7.77 9.87 11.87
CA LYS A 76 -6.64 10.11 10.97
C LYS A 76 -5.43 9.20 11.25
N TYR A 77 -5.19 8.85 12.52
CA TYR A 77 -4.05 7.99 12.91
C TYR A 77 -4.23 6.52 12.53
N VAL A 78 -5.45 6.15 12.11
CA VAL A 78 -5.77 4.81 11.61
C VAL A 78 -5.44 4.68 10.12
N LEU A 79 -5.36 5.80 9.38
CA LEU A 79 -5.12 5.78 7.94
C LEU A 79 -3.66 5.42 7.63
N PRO A 80 -3.41 4.35 6.85
CA PRO A 80 -2.06 4.01 6.42
C PRO A 80 -1.51 5.00 5.40
N SER A 81 -0.18 5.10 5.34
CA SER A 81 0.53 6.09 4.53
C SER A 81 0.35 5.93 3.02
N TYR A 82 -0.08 4.76 2.56
CA TYR A 82 -0.29 4.44 1.14
C TYR A 82 -1.71 4.72 0.65
N MET A 83 -2.63 5.12 1.53
CA MET A 83 -4.02 5.35 1.15
C MET A 83 -4.19 6.62 0.31
N THR A 84 -5.14 6.55 -0.61
CA THR A 84 -5.60 7.70 -1.39
C THR A 84 -6.95 8.18 -0.88
N PRO A 85 -7.34 9.46 -1.09
CA PRO A 85 -8.66 9.97 -0.70
C PRO A 85 -9.83 9.13 -1.22
N LYS A 86 -9.72 8.67 -2.47
CA LYS A 86 -10.72 7.79 -3.08
C LYS A 86 -10.86 6.47 -2.31
N LYS A 87 -9.75 5.85 -1.93
CA LYS A 87 -9.75 4.59 -1.18
C LYS A 87 -10.34 4.78 0.22
N VAL A 88 -10.02 5.89 0.89
CA VAL A 88 -10.60 6.23 2.20
C VAL A 88 -12.12 6.38 2.08
N SER A 89 -12.60 7.13 1.08
CA SER A 89 -14.04 7.28 0.84
C SER A 89 -14.73 5.94 0.58
N GLN A 90 -14.11 5.05 -0.18
CA GLN A 90 -14.62 3.70 -0.42
C GLN A 90 -14.72 2.89 0.88
N LEU A 91 -13.67 2.86 1.69
CA LEU A 91 -13.67 2.14 2.96
C LEU A 91 -14.76 2.62 3.92
N ILE A 92 -15.02 3.93 3.97
CA ILE A 92 -16.09 4.50 4.79
C ILE A 92 -17.46 4.07 4.25
N ASN A 93 -17.68 4.19 2.94
CA ASN A 93 -18.95 3.82 2.30
C ASN A 93 -19.26 2.32 2.42
N ASP A 94 -18.22 1.48 2.35
CA ASP A 94 -18.34 0.02 2.49
C ASP A 94 -18.44 -0.44 3.96
N GLY A 95 -18.32 0.49 4.93
CA GLY A 95 -18.37 0.18 6.36
C GLY A 95 -17.11 -0.49 6.90
N LEU A 96 -16.06 -0.63 6.09
CA LEU A 96 -14.81 -1.32 6.45
C LEU A 96 -13.86 -0.46 7.30
N PHE A 97 -14.17 0.82 7.47
CA PHE A 97 -13.32 1.72 8.25
C PHE A 97 -13.29 1.35 9.74
N GLU A 98 -14.39 0.84 10.29
CA GLU A 98 -14.44 0.35 11.66
C GLU A 98 -13.56 -0.90 11.85
N ASP A 99 -13.53 -1.81 10.87
CA ASP A 99 -12.63 -2.96 10.91
C ASP A 99 -11.16 -2.54 10.91
N LEU A 100 -10.81 -1.47 10.16
CA LEU A 100 -9.46 -0.90 10.23
C LEU A 100 -9.12 -0.32 11.60
N LYS A 101 -10.07 0.32 12.29
CA LYS A 101 -9.86 0.81 13.67
C LYS A 101 -9.60 -0.35 14.62
N ILE A 102 -10.36 -1.43 14.49
CA ILE A 102 -10.18 -2.64 15.29
C ILE A 102 -8.80 -3.24 15.03
N LEU A 103 -8.42 -3.38 13.75
CA LEU A 103 -7.10 -3.86 13.34
C LEU A 103 -5.98 -3.01 13.96
N ASN A 104 -6.08 -1.69 13.85
CA ASN A 104 -5.11 -0.76 14.42
C ASN A 104 -4.95 -0.96 15.94
N ASN A 105 -6.05 -1.07 16.68
CA ASN A 105 -6.03 -1.27 18.11
C ASN A 105 -5.44 -2.62 18.52
N HIS A 106 -5.73 -3.68 17.76
CA HIS A 106 -5.14 -4.99 17.98
C HIS A 106 -3.63 -4.99 17.74
N LEU A 107 -3.17 -4.35 16.67
CA LEU A 107 -1.73 -4.20 16.40
C LEU A 107 -1.04 -3.40 17.52
N TYR A 108 -1.63 -2.28 17.96
CA TYR A 108 -1.10 -1.55 19.12
C TYR A 108 -1.00 -2.43 20.38
N THR A 109 -1.98 -3.30 20.61
CA THR A 109 -1.97 -4.21 21.73
C THR A 109 -0.83 -5.23 21.62
N LEU A 110 -0.67 -5.85 20.44
CA LEU A 110 0.39 -6.85 20.21
C LEU A 110 1.78 -6.24 20.34
N PHE A 111 2.01 -5.03 19.81
CA PHE A 111 3.33 -4.39 19.87
C PHE A 111 3.69 -3.82 21.25
N ASN A 112 2.71 -3.44 22.07
CA ASN A 112 2.98 -2.81 23.38
C ASN A 112 2.82 -3.76 24.57
N LYS A 113 1.91 -4.74 24.48
CA LYS A 113 1.60 -5.66 25.60
C LYS A 113 2.14 -7.06 25.38
N GLY A 114 2.61 -7.35 24.16
CA GLY A 114 3.13 -8.66 23.82
C GLY A 114 2.11 -9.54 23.10
N ILE A 115 2.57 -10.75 22.77
CA ILE A 115 1.83 -11.71 21.95
C ILE A 115 0.65 -12.26 22.72
N ASP A 116 -0.54 -12.12 22.15
CA ASP A 116 -1.79 -12.72 22.60
C ASP A 116 -2.45 -13.48 21.45
N GLY A 117 -2.55 -14.81 21.61
CA GLY A 117 -3.11 -15.68 20.58
C GLY A 117 -4.58 -15.38 20.25
N LYS A 118 -5.37 -14.86 21.20
CA LYS A 118 -6.75 -14.44 20.95
C LYS A 118 -6.76 -13.19 20.05
N VAL A 119 -5.95 -12.20 20.38
CA VAL A 119 -5.85 -10.97 19.57
C VAL A 119 -5.35 -11.29 18.16
N ILE A 120 -4.41 -12.22 18.00
CA ILE A 120 -3.95 -12.65 16.68
C ILE A 120 -5.09 -13.28 15.87
N ASN A 121 -5.89 -14.16 16.48
CA ASN A 121 -7.04 -14.76 15.81
C ASN A 121 -8.07 -13.69 15.41
N ASP A 122 -8.36 -12.73 16.30
CA ASP A 122 -9.26 -11.62 16.02
C ASP A 122 -8.76 -10.80 14.81
N VAL A 123 -7.45 -10.51 14.71
CA VAL A 123 -6.83 -9.85 13.54
C VAL A 123 -7.04 -10.65 12.25
N ILE A 124 -6.86 -11.96 12.31
CA ILE A 124 -7.00 -12.83 11.13
C ILE A 124 -8.46 -12.89 10.66
N ASP A 125 -9.41 -12.89 11.58
CA ASP A 125 -10.84 -13.06 11.31
C ASP A 125 -11.56 -11.76 10.90
N LEU A 126 -10.90 -10.58 11.00
CA LEU A 126 -11.46 -9.33 10.51
C LEU A 126 -11.88 -9.43 9.04
N ASN A 127 -12.99 -8.80 8.70
CA ASN A 127 -13.54 -8.77 7.33
C ASN A 127 -12.83 -7.74 6.44
N ILE A 128 -11.50 -7.80 6.41
CA ILE A 128 -10.64 -6.99 5.55
C ILE A 128 -10.00 -7.93 4.53
N ASP A 129 -9.90 -7.50 3.26
CA ASP A 129 -9.15 -8.24 2.25
C ASP A 129 -7.75 -8.60 2.74
N PHE A 130 -7.30 -9.82 2.41
CA PHE A 130 -6.04 -10.34 2.96
C PHE A 130 -4.82 -9.48 2.59
N ASN A 131 -4.74 -9.03 1.33
CA ASN A 131 -3.65 -8.18 0.86
C ASN A 131 -3.69 -6.80 1.52
N GLU A 132 -4.88 -6.22 1.67
CA GLU A 132 -5.07 -4.95 2.37
C GLU A 132 -4.67 -5.07 3.85
N LYS A 133 -5.06 -6.16 4.52
CA LYS A 133 -4.68 -6.45 5.90
C LYS A 133 -3.16 -6.55 6.05
N LEU A 134 -2.49 -7.27 5.16
CA LEU A 134 -1.04 -7.43 5.17
C LEU A 134 -0.34 -6.10 4.90
N ASN A 135 -0.78 -5.33 3.90
CA ASN A 135 -0.23 -4.00 3.61
C ASN A 135 -0.39 -3.06 4.81
N TYR A 136 -1.53 -3.14 5.51
CA TYR A 136 -1.76 -2.37 6.72
C TYR A 136 -0.77 -2.74 7.84
N ILE A 137 -0.55 -4.04 8.08
CA ILE A 137 0.40 -4.52 9.09
C ILE A 137 1.82 -4.06 8.77
N ILE A 138 2.24 -4.13 7.50
CA ILE A 138 3.55 -3.64 7.06
C ILE A 138 3.69 -2.14 7.32
N ASP A 139 2.73 -1.33 6.88
CA ASP A 139 2.76 0.13 7.07
C ASP A 139 2.76 0.52 8.54
N PHE A 140 1.94 -0.13 9.35
CA PHE A 140 1.90 0.05 10.80
C PHE A 140 3.27 -0.23 11.43
N THR A 141 3.90 -1.35 11.07
CA THR A 141 5.23 -1.74 11.58
C THR A 141 6.30 -0.71 11.17
N LEU A 142 6.27 -0.26 9.91
CA LEU A 142 7.14 0.81 9.42
C LEU A 142 6.93 2.14 10.16
N SER A 143 5.68 2.47 10.50
CA SER A 143 5.36 3.69 11.25
C SER A 143 5.94 3.67 12.67
N ILE A 144 5.91 2.51 13.34
CA ILE A 144 6.55 2.31 14.65
C ILE A 144 8.06 2.48 14.54
N SER A 145 8.68 1.89 13.51
CA SER A 145 10.12 2.02 13.27
C SER A 145 10.56 3.47 13.10
N LYS A 146 9.79 4.26 12.34
CA LYS A 146 10.10 5.68 12.10
C LYS A 146 9.95 6.56 13.34
N LYS A 147 8.96 6.27 14.19
CA LYS A 147 8.70 7.08 15.40
C LYS A 147 9.72 6.91 16.50
N GLY A 148 10.53 5.85 16.47
CA GLY A 148 11.59 5.59 17.46
C GLY A 148 11.09 5.43 18.92
N SER A 149 9.79 5.34 19.11
CA SER A 149 9.13 5.41 20.43
C SER A 149 8.79 4.03 21.01
N SER A 150 9.21 2.94 20.38
CA SER A 150 8.96 1.59 20.88
C SER A 150 10.12 1.10 21.75
N ASN A 151 9.81 0.39 22.82
CA ASN A 151 10.80 -0.36 23.61
C ASN A 151 11.40 -1.55 22.83
N ILE A 152 11.09 -1.66 21.55
CA ILE A 152 11.46 -2.76 20.67
C ILE A 152 12.83 -2.46 20.07
N HIS A 153 13.72 -3.46 20.12
CA HIS A 153 15.04 -3.34 19.53
C HIS A 153 14.95 -3.16 18.00
N PRO A 154 15.61 -2.13 17.42
CA PRO A 154 15.48 -1.79 15.99
C PRO A 154 15.79 -2.96 15.04
N VAL A 155 16.76 -3.82 15.37
CA VAL A 155 17.12 -4.98 14.55
C VAL A 155 15.97 -5.98 14.46
N ARG A 156 15.33 -6.31 15.60
CA ARG A 156 14.18 -7.23 15.61
C ARG A 156 13.02 -6.71 14.79
N LEU A 157 12.81 -5.39 14.81
CA LEU A 157 11.76 -4.74 14.03
C LEU A 157 12.09 -4.80 12.53
N SER A 158 13.37 -4.61 12.16
CA SER A 158 13.84 -4.75 10.77
C SER A 158 13.66 -6.17 10.26
N ASP A 159 14.05 -7.18 11.05
CA ASP A 159 13.90 -8.59 10.69
C ASP A 159 12.42 -8.94 10.48
N PHE A 160 11.54 -8.42 11.34
CA PHE A 160 10.10 -8.64 11.20
C PHE A 160 9.51 -7.97 9.94
N ILE A 161 9.97 -6.76 9.58
CA ILE A 161 9.56 -6.09 8.33
C ILE A 161 10.04 -6.89 7.11
N GLU A 162 11.25 -7.45 7.17
CA GLU A 162 11.78 -8.31 6.11
C GLU A 162 10.94 -9.59 5.96
N ASP A 163 10.61 -10.26 7.07
CA ASP A 163 9.73 -11.44 7.07
C ASP A 163 8.36 -11.13 6.44
N LEU A 164 7.75 -9.99 6.79
CA LEU A 164 6.47 -9.55 6.22
C LEU A 164 6.58 -9.24 4.71
N SER A 165 7.68 -8.63 4.29
CA SER A 165 7.91 -8.27 2.89
C SER A 165 8.12 -9.51 2.03
N ASN A 166 8.95 -10.45 2.50
CA ASN A 166 9.19 -11.73 1.85
C ASN A 166 7.88 -12.54 1.75
N PHE A 167 7.07 -12.53 2.80
CA PHE A 167 5.76 -13.19 2.77
C PHE A 167 4.85 -12.57 1.71
N ARG A 168 4.79 -11.24 1.59
CA ARG A 168 3.99 -10.55 0.58
C ARG A 168 4.41 -10.90 -0.85
N GLU A 169 5.71 -11.03 -1.11
CA GLU A 169 6.23 -11.37 -2.44
C GLU A 169 5.86 -12.81 -2.85
N ASN A 170 5.80 -13.72 -1.89
CA ASN A 170 5.49 -15.13 -2.13
C ASN A 170 3.99 -15.48 -2.02
N LEU A 171 3.11 -14.50 -1.80
CA LEU A 171 1.68 -14.72 -1.60
C LEU A 171 0.98 -15.43 -2.77
N PHE A 172 1.42 -15.18 -4.00
CA PHE A 172 0.81 -15.78 -5.20
C PHE A 172 1.01 -17.30 -5.28
N GLU A 173 2.00 -17.85 -4.59
CA GLU A 173 2.31 -19.28 -4.57
C GLU A 173 1.55 -20.02 -3.46
N ILE A 174 0.88 -19.29 -2.54
CA ILE A 174 0.27 -19.85 -1.34
C ILE A 174 -1.27 -19.81 -1.49
N ASN A 175 -1.95 -20.94 -1.29
CA ASN A 175 -3.40 -20.96 -1.29
C ASN A 175 -3.99 -20.22 -0.06
N SER A 176 -5.26 -19.81 -0.13
CA SER A 176 -5.91 -18.96 0.87
C SER A 176 -5.88 -19.53 2.29
N LEU A 177 -6.02 -20.86 2.47
CA LEU A 177 -5.94 -21.51 3.77
C LEU A 177 -4.54 -21.41 4.36
N ASN A 178 -3.53 -21.67 3.54
CA ASN A 178 -2.14 -21.57 3.97
C ASN A 178 -1.73 -20.12 4.25
N GLN A 179 -2.31 -19.14 3.55
CA GLN A 179 -2.10 -17.71 3.82
C GLN A 179 -2.52 -17.33 5.24
N ARG A 180 -3.68 -17.81 5.71
CA ARG A 180 -4.14 -17.56 7.09
C ARG A 180 -3.18 -18.15 8.13
N TYR A 181 -2.77 -19.39 7.96
CA TYR A 181 -1.81 -20.03 8.87
C TYR A 181 -0.44 -19.35 8.84
N ALA A 182 0.04 -18.96 7.67
CA ALA A 182 1.30 -18.27 7.53
C ALA A 182 1.27 -16.88 8.18
N LEU A 183 0.18 -16.12 8.02
CA LEU A 183 0.01 -14.84 8.70
C LEU A 183 -0.07 -15.02 10.22
N HIS A 184 -0.79 -16.04 10.72
CA HIS A 184 -0.79 -16.37 12.14
C HIS A 184 0.61 -16.62 12.67
N HIS A 185 1.41 -17.43 11.97
CA HIS A 185 2.78 -17.73 12.35
C HIS A 185 3.68 -16.48 12.33
N LEU A 186 3.49 -15.58 11.35
CA LEU A 186 4.22 -14.32 11.29
C LEU A 186 3.87 -13.40 12.47
N LEU A 187 2.59 -13.25 12.80
CA LEU A 187 2.17 -12.41 13.92
C LEU A 187 2.68 -12.92 15.28
N LEU A 188 2.96 -14.21 15.42
CA LEU A 188 3.63 -14.76 16.60
C LEU A 188 5.10 -14.31 16.73
N LYS A 189 5.71 -13.77 15.67
CA LYS A 189 7.08 -13.24 15.68
C LYS A 189 7.14 -11.73 15.94
N ILE A 190 6.01 -11.07 16.20
CA ILE A 190 6.00 -9.65 16.52
C ILE A 190 7.02 -9.38 17.63
N PRO A 191 7.97 -8.47 17.42
CA PRO A 191 8.97 -8.15 18.42
C PRO A 191 8.32 -7.39 19.58
N CYS A 192 8.39 -7.94 20.76
CA CYS A 192 7.93 -7.34 22.02
C CYS A 192 9.14 -6.92 22.85
#